data_dd32f02e33a9f103a02c787f349cf2e8
#
_entry.id   dd32f02e33a9f103a02c787f349cf2e8
#
_cell.length_a   1.000
_cell.length_b   1.000
_cell.length_c   1.000
_cell.angle_alpha   90.00
_cell.angle_beta   90.00
_cell.angle_gamma   90.00
#
_symmetry.space_group_name_H-M   'P 1'
#
loop_
_entity.id
_entity.type
_entity.pdbx_description
1 polymer ?
#
loop_
_entity_poly.entity_id
_entity_poly.type
_entity_poly.pdbx_seq_one_letter_code
_entity_poly.pdbx_strand_id
1 'polypeptide(L)'
;IGGYITKVGATFEGYTIGAVLSGNKNATKNDKKIAILVDEHSKNKIDALYWTSNSSFAQLKLKEIQNDTSAKKYEGWARLMVEVTNVSRAKAGIATLKYDTKLATLAKAHSVDMVNKNYFSHYALNGSTPFDRIRAAGLDYTIAGENLARGYTTVFHAHNGLFNSTGHRKNILNAKFKYAGVGI
;
A
#
# COMPACT_ATOMS: atom_id res chain seq x y z
N ILE A 1 -18.25 -16.57 -19.00
CA ILE A 1 -17.83 -15.17 -18.81
C ILE A 1 -16.59 -15.00 -19.66
N GLY A 2 -16.75 -14.51 -20.87
CA GLY A 2 -15.64 -14.18 -21.76
C GLY A 2 -15.22 -12.72 -21.52
N GLY A 3 -14.06 -12.51 -20.96
CA GLY A 3 -13.46 -11.19 -20.83
C GLY A 3 -12.29 -11.06 -21.79
N TYR A 4 -12.14 -9.89 -22.42
CA TYR A 4 -10.94 -9.56 -23.17
C TYR A 4 -9.96 -8.86 -22.25
N ILE A 5 -8.73 -9.39 -22.16
CA ILE A 5 -7.63 -8.73 -21.48
C ILE A 5 -7.02 -7.76 -22.49
N THR A 6 -7.28 -6.49 -22.34
CA THR A 6 -6.51 -5.48 -23.07
C THR A 6 -5.28 -5.17 -22.24
N LYS A 7 -4.10 -5.54 -22.74
CA LYS A 7 -2.82 -5.18 -22.14
C LYS A 7 -2.66 -3.67 -22.28
N VAL A 8 -3.05 -2.94 -21.26
CA VAL A 8 -2.65 -1.54 -21.14
C VAL A 8 -1.26 -1.56 -20.51
N GLY A 9 -0.26 -1.58 -21.39
CA GLY A 9 1.13 -1.64 -20.98
C GLY A 9 1.57 -0.32 -20.36
N ALA A 10 1.58 -0.27 -19.05
CA ALA A 10 2.51 0.55 -18.31
C ALA A 10 3.27 -0.39 -17.39
N THR A 11 4.49 -0.72 -17.78
CA THR A 11 5.44 -1.37 -16.88
C THR A 11 5.93 -0.29 -15.95
N PHE A 12 5.45 -0.28 -14.71
CA PHE A 12 6.00 0.57 -13.67
C PHE A 12 6.68 -0.36 -12.67
N GLU A 13 8.00 -0.29 -12.60
CA GLU A 13 8.85 -1.09 -11.69
C GLU A 13 8.55 -2.61 -11.67
N GLY A 14 8.40 -3.22 -12.84
CA GLY A 14 8.18 -4.67 -12.93
C GLY A 14 6.71 -5.11 -12.90
N TYR A 15 5.75 -4.20 -12.79
CA TYR A 15 4.33 -4.53 -12.75
C TYR A 15 3.67 -4.48 -14.13
N THR A 16 2.95 -5.53 -14.47
CA THR A 16 1.98 -5.48 -15.57
C THR A 16 0.60 -5.16 -15.00
N ILE A 17 0.14 -3.94 -15.17
CA ILE A 17 -1.24 -3.57 -14.87
C ILE A 17 -2.08 -4.06 -16.07
N GLY A 18 -2.80 -5.14 -15.88
CA GLY A 18 -3.82 -5.61 -16.82
C GLY A 18 -5.17 -4.97 -16.49
N ALA A 19 -5.76 -4.23 -17.40
CA ALA A 19 -7.16 -3.87 -17.29
C ALA A 19 -8.00 -4.95 -17.98
N VAL A 20 -8.86 -5.63 -17.23
CA VAL A 20 -9.87 -6.53 -17.82
C VAL A 20 -11.14 -5.72 -18.00
N LEU A 21 -11.52 -5.49 -19.24
CA LEU A 21 -12.83 -4.97 -19.55
C LEU A 21 -13.79 -6.16 -19.69
N SER A 22 -14.59 -6.44 -18.67
CA SER A 22 -15.70 -7.37 -18.78
C SER A 22 -16.91 -6.60 -19.29
N GLY A 23 -17.21 -6.73 -20.57
CA GLY A 23 -18.38 -6.13 -21.18
C GLY A 23 -19.05 -7.10 -22.12
N ASN A 24 -20.37 -7.23 -22.03
CA ASN A 24 -21.17 -7.69 -23.13
C ASN A 24 -20.99 -6.67 -24.27
N LYS A 25 -20.89 -7.12 -25.55
CA LYS A 25 -20.69 -6.25 -26.72
C LYS A 25 -21.71 -5.08 -26.84
N ASN A 26 -22.76 -5.08 -26.03
CA ASN A 26 -23.81 -4.07 -25.98
C ASN A 26 -23.85 -3.26 -24.68
N ALA A 27 -22.86 -3.39 -23.80
CA ALA A 27 -22.89 -2.74 -22.47
C ALA A 27 -22.14 -1.40 -22.49
N THR A 28 -22.72 -0.39 -23.13
CA THR A 28 -22.20 0.98 -23.14
C THR A 28 -22.41 1.73 -21.80
N LYS A 29 -23.21 1.20 -20.89
CA LYS A 29 -23.54 1.87 -19.62
C LYS A 29 -23.04 1.19 -18.35
N ASN A 30 -22.51 -0.04 -18.41
CA ASN A 30 -22.10 -0.82 -17.23
C ASN A 30 -20.68 -1.38 -17.32
N ASP A 31 -19.81 -0.76 -18.10
CA ASP A 31 -18.42 -1.21 -18.19
C ASP A 31 -17.73 -1.02 -16.85
N LYS A 32 -17.20 -2.11 -16.33
CA LYS A 32 -16.40 -2.11 -15.10
C LYS A 32 -14.93 -2.10 -15.48
N LYS A 33 -14.16 -1.22 -14.85
CA LYS A 33 -12.69 -1.30 -14.89
C LYS A 33 -12.25 -2.23 -13.79
N ILE A 34 -11.44 -3.21 -14.15
CA ILE A 34 -10.87 -4.18 -13.24
C ILE A 34 -9.36 -3.99 -13.28
N ALA A 35 -8.77 -3.72 -12.13
CA ALA A 35 -7.33 -3.75 -11.97
C ALA A 35 -6.93 -5.06 -11.28
N ILE A 36 -5.98 -5.76 -11.89
CA ILE A 36 -5.43 -7.00 -11.38
C ILE A 36 -3.99 -6.72 -10.96
N LEU A 37 -3.70 -6.92 -9.68
CA LEU A 37 -2.36 -6.89 -9.16
C LEU A 37 -1.84 -8.32 -9.08
N VAL A 38 -0.62 -8.52 -9.59
CA VAL A 38 0.02 -9.83 -9.60
C VAL A 38 1.21 -9.87 -8.64
N ASP A 39 1.40 -10.98 -7.99
CA ASP A 39 2.58 -11.27 -7.19
C ASP A 39 3.65 -11.93 -8.07
N GLU A 40 4.66 -11.19 -8.45
CA GLU A 40 5.75 -11.66 -9.31
C GLU A 40 6.63 -12.72 -8.62
N HIS A 41 6.73 -12.72 -7.29
CA HIS A 41 7.46 -13.74 -6.54
C HIS A 41 6.72 -15.07 -6.45
N SER A 42 5.41 -15.09 -6.72
CA SER A 42 4.57 -16.28 -6.70
C SER A 42 4.13 -16.72 -8.12
N LYS A 43 5.02 -16.61 -9.10
CA LYS A 43 4.77 -16.98 -10.50
C LYS A 43 3.57 -16.21 -11.09
N ASN A 44 3.50 -14.92 -10.84
CA ASN A 44 2.45 -14.03 -11.32
C ASN A 44 1.04 -14.44 -10.89
N LYS A 45 0.89 -15.03 -9.71
CA LYS A 45 -0.44 -15.27 -9.13
C LYS A 45 -1.12 -13.93 -8.83
N ILE A 46 -2.44 -13.92 -8.97
CA ILE A 46 -3.24 -12.74 -8.62
C ILE A 46 -3.14 -12.51 -7.11
N ASP A 47 -2.61 -11.35 -6.75
CA ASP A 47 -2.51 -10.91 -5.36
C ASP A 47 -3.75 -10.11 -4.94
N ALA A 48 -4.18 -9.20 -5.79
CA ALA A 48 -5.39 -8.42 -5.56
C ALA A 48 -6.18 -8.21 -6.84
N LEU A 49 -7.49 -8.19 -6.70
CA LEU A 49 -8.44 -7.84 -7.73
C LEU A 49 -9.36 -6.75 -7.17
N TYR A 50 -9.41 -5.59 -7.82
CA TYR A 50 -10.42 -4.59 -7.51
C TYR A 50 -11.08 -4.06 -8.78
N TRP A 51 -12.34 -3.72 -8.64
CA TRP A 51 -13.17 -3.31 -9.75
C TRP A 51 -14.04 -2.11 -9.37
N THR A 52 -14.33 -1.30 -10.37
CA THR A 52 -15.23 -0.15 -10.22
C THR A 52 -16.02 0.05 -11.51
N SER A 53 -17.19 0.64 -11.40
CA SER A 53 -17.94 1.06 -12.60
C SER A 53 -17.26 2.28 -13.24
N ASN A 54 -17.43 2.44 -14.55
CA ASN A 54 -16.94 3.64 -15.24
C ASN A 54 -17.56 4.92 -14.68
N SER A 55 -18.84 4.87 -14.27
CA SER A 55 -19.51 5.99 -13.60
C SER A 55 -18.90 6.31 -12.24
N SER A 56 -18.59 5.30 -11.43
CA SER A 56 -17.91 5.50 -10.15
C SER A 56 -16.47 5.98 -10.34
N PHE A 57 -15.78 5.52 -11.37
CA PHE A 57 -14.43 5.99 -11.68
C PHE A 57 -14.43 7.44 -12.19
N ALA A 58 -15.43 7.82 -12.98
CA ALA A 58 -15.63 9.21 -13.42
C ALA A 58 -16.09 10.13 -12.28
N GLN A 59 -16.85 9.58 -11.31
CA GLN A 59 -17.31 10.27 -10.11
C GLN A 59 -16.27 10.29 -8.98
N LEU A 60 -15.32 9.36 -8.99
CA LEU A 60 -14.08 9.51 -8.26
C LEU A 60 -13.38 10.72 -8.89
N LYS A 61 -13.78 11.91 -8.44
CA LYS A 61 -13.05 13.13 -8.72
C LYS A 61 -11.68 12.98 -8.05
N LEU A 62 -10.77 12.28 -8.76
CA LEU A 62 -9.41 12.02 -8.28
C LEU A 62 -8.75 13.30 -7.77
N LYS A 63 -9.09 14.45 -8.38
CA LYS A 63 -8.69 15.77 -7.89
C LYS A 63 -9.24 16.10 -6.49
N GLU A 64 -10.48 15.75 -6.17
CA GLU A 64 -11.04 16.01 -4.83
C GLU A 64 -10.46 15.03 -3.81
N ILE A 65 -10.25 13.77 -4.19
CA ILE A 65 -9.57 12.80 -3.33
C ILE A 65 -8.10 13.19 -3.11
N GLN A 66 -7.42 13.68 -4.13
CA GLN A 66 -6.04 14.17 -4.02
C GLN A 66 -5.94 15.47 -3.22
N ASN A 67 -6.95 16.33 -3.30
CA ASN A 67 -6.96 17.62 -2.61
C ASN A 67 -7.54 17.55 -1.18
N ASP A 68 -8.17 16.43 -0.80
CA ASP A 68 -8.59 16.24 0.59
C ASP A 68 -7.35 15.96 1.46
N THR A 69 -6.87 16.97 2.14
CA THR A 69 -5.75 16.92 3.08
C THR A 69 -6.20 16.68 4.52
N SER A 70 -7.45 16.24 4.73
CA SER A 70 -7.96 16.01 6.08
C SER A 70 -7.15 14.94 6.82
N ALA A 71 -6.84 15.20 8.09
CA ALA A 71 -6.12 14.24 8.93
C ALA A 71 -6.84 12.88 9.04
N LYS A 72 -8.18 12.89 8.97
CA LYS A 72 -9.01 11.67 9.00
C LYS A 72 -8.81 10.79 7.78
N LYS A 73 -8.65 11.37 6.60
CA LYS A 73 -8.37 10.63 5.36
C LYS A 73 -7.05 9.88 5.45
N TYR A 74 -5.99 10.55 5.86
CA TYR A 74 -4.67 9.91 5.99
C TYR A 74 -4.66 8.84 7.09
N GLU A 75 -5.39 9.06 8.20
CA GLU A 75 -5.57 8.02 9.21
C GLU A 75 -6.33 6.80 8.65
N GLY A 76 -7.39 7.03 7.89
CA GLY A 76 -8.13 5.96 7.21
C GLY A 76 -7.25 5.16 6.26
N TRP A 77 -6.40 5.82 5.47
CA TRP A 77 -5.45 5.15 4.58
C TRP A 77 -4.36 4.41 5.35
N ALA A 78 -3.88 4.94 6.45
CA ALA A 78 -2.90 4.28 7.30
C ALA A 78 -3.46 2.96 7.88
N ARG A 79 -4.70 2.98 8.37
CA ARG A 79 -5.41 1.77 8.83
C ARG A 79 -5.62 0.77 7.70
N LEU A 80 -6.09 1.24 6.53
CA LEU A 80 -6.28 0.41 5.35
C LEU A 80 -4.98 -0.27 4.89
N MET A 81 -3.83 0.39 4.98
CA MET A 81 -2.54 -0.22 4.67
C MET A 81 -2.24 -1.42 5.58
N VAL A 82 -2.56 -1.33 6.86
CA VAL A 82 -2.39 -2.46 7.78
C VAL A 82 -3.36 -3.60 7.43
N GLU A 83 -4.60 -3.29 7.06
CA GLU A 83 -5.57 -4.31 6.64
C GLU A 83 -5.14 -5.04 5.35
N VAL A 84 -4.69 -4.31 4.34
CA VAL A 84 -4.18 -4.90 3.10
C VAL A 84 -2.94 -5.76 3.38
N THR A 85 -2.05 -5.30 4.26
CA THR A 85 -0.90 -6.08 4.75
C THR A 85 -1.36 -7.37 5.44
N ASN A 86 -2.41 -7.30 6.26
CA ASN A 86 -2.97 -8.44 6.97
C ASN A 86 -3.60 -9.47 6.01
N VAL A 87 -4.20 -9.03 4.90
CA VAL A 87 -4.66 -9.95 3.85
C VAL A 87 -3.50 -10.76 3.29
N SER A 88 -2.37 -10.13 2.96
CA SER A 88 -1.18 -10.83 2.46
C SER A 88 -0.58 -11.78 3.49
N ARG A 89 -0.55 -11.38 4.77
CA ARG A 89 -0.09 -12.23 5.88
C ARG A 89 -1.00 -13.44 6.08
N ALA A 90 -2.31 -13.25 6.08
CA ALA A 90 -3.29 -14.33 6.20
C ALA A 90 -3.17 -15.34 5.05
N LYS A 91 -3.01 -14.87 3.80
CA LYS A 91 -2.75 -15.73 2.64
C LYS A 91 -1.47 -16.56 2.79
N ALA A 92 -0.47 -16.02 3.48
CA ALA A 92 0.78 -16.72 3.78
C ALA A 92 0.71 -17.61 5.05
N GLY A 93 -0.44 -17.73 5.70
CA GLY A 93 -0.60 -18.50 6.94
C GLY A 93 0.07 -17.85 8.16
N ILE A 94 0.29 -16.54 8.15
CA ILE A 94 0.98 -15.79 9.20
C ILE A 94 -0.04 -14.96 9.97
N ALA A 95 0.11 -14.88 11.30
CA ALA A 95 -0.75 -14.08 12.16
C ALA A 95 -0.81 -12.62 11.72
N THR A 96 -2.00 -12.04 11.77
CA THR A 96 -2.23 -10.63 11.43
C THR A 96 -1.61 -9.67 12.44
N LEU A 97 -1.30 -8.46 11.99
CA LEU A 97 -0.77 -7.38 12.81
C LEU A 97 -1.91 -6.60 13.46
N LYS A 98 -1.72 -6.18 14.70
CA LYS A 98 -2.59 -5.21 15.35
C LYS A 98 -2.14 -3.79 15.02
N TYR A 99 -3.09 -2.92 14.66
CA TYR A 99 -2.78 -1.51 14.45
C TYR A 99 -2.37 -0.87 15.79
N ASP A 100 -1.23 -0.17 15.78
CA ASP A 100 -0.73 0.56 16.95
C ASP A 100 -0.65 2.05 16.64
N THR A 101 -1.37 2.86 17.43
CA THR A 101 -1.48 4.30 17.22
C THR A 101 -0.19 5.05 17.54
N LYS A 102 0.61 4.56 18.51
CA LYS A 102 1.89 5.18 18.85
C LYS A 102 2.90 4.97 17.74
N LEU A 103 2.96 3.74 17.19
CA LEU A 103 3.77 3.45 15.99
C LEU A 103 3.30 4.28 14.78
N ALA A 104 1.98 4.44 14.59
CA ALA A 104 1.45 5.26 13.49
C ALA A 104 1.83 6.73 13.64
N THR A 105 1.75 7.28 14.84
CA THR A 105 2.19 8.65 15.13
C THR A 105 3.69 8.83 14.84
N LEU A 106 4.51 7.88 15.25
CA LEU A 106 5.95 7.89 15.00
C LEU A 106 6.27 7.81 13.50
N ALA A 107 5.63 6.89 12.78
CA ALA A 107 5.79 6.74 11.34
C ALA A 107 5.36 8.01 10.60
N LYS A 108 4.23 8.62 11.00
CA LYS A 108 3.75 9.89 10.43
C LYS A 108 4.75 11.03 10.66
N ALA A 109 5.31 11.13 11.84
CA ALA A 109 6.31 12.16 12.14
C ALA A 109 7.52 12.04 11.21
N HIS A 110 8.00 10.84 10.92
CA HIS A 110 9.09 10.63 9.97
C HIS A 110 8.68 10.91 8.52
N SER A 111 7.46 10.52 8.10
CA SER A 111 6.94 10.86 6.76
C SER A 111 6.86 12.37 6.56
N VAL A 112 6.37 13.10 7.55
CA VAL A 112 6.31 14.58 7.53
C VAL A 112 7.71 15.20 7.50
N ASP A 113 8.65 14.66 8.26
CA ASP A 113 10.04 15.13 8.27
C ASP A 113 10.69 14.95 6.88
N MET A 114 10.49 13.78 6.24
CA MET A 114 10.97 13.52 4.89
C MET A 114 10.40 14.50 3.86
N VAL A 115 9.09 14.79 3.95
CA VAL A 115 8.43 15.75 3.04
C VAL A 115 8.97 17.16 3.26
N ASN A 116 8.98 17.63 4.50
CA ASN A 116 9.38 19.01 4.83
C ASN A 116 10.84 19.29 4.52
N LYS A 117 11.71 18.30 4.62
CA LYS A 117 13.15 18.43 4.39
C LYS A 117 13.60 17.86 3.04
N ASN A 118 12.64 17.44 2.19
CA ASN A 118 12.87 16.95 0.83
C ASN A 118 13.91 15.82 0.73
N TYR A 119 13.75 14.78 1.54
CA TYR A 119 14.56 13.56 1.44
C TYR A 119 13.68 12.30 1.48
N PHE A 120 14.26 11.13 1.19
CA PHE A 120 13.60 9.83 1.29
C PHE A 120 14.61 8.80 1.77
N SER A 121 14.57 8.45 3.03
CA SER A 121 15.54 7.55 3.67
C SER A 121 14.99 6.99 4.97
N HIS A 122 15.45 5.79 5.34
CA HIS A 122 15.26 5.23 6.67
C HIS A 122 15.96 6.05 7.76
N TYR A 123 17.02 6.76 7.42
CA TYR A 123 17.77 7.63 8.34
C TYR A 123 17.23 9.05 8.25
N ALA A 124 16.95 9.66 9.39
CA ALA A 124 16.68 11.09 9.43
C ALA A 124 17.98 11.89 9.18
N LEU A 125 17.85 13.17 8.82
CA LEU A 125 19.04 14.01 8.51
C LEU A 125 20.01 14.19 9.69
N ASN A 126 19.54 13.96 10.92
CA ASN A 126 20.39 13.95 12.12
C ASN A 126 21.04 12.57 12.37
N GLY A 127 20.92 11.62 11.44
CA GLY A 127 21.47 10.28 11.53
C GLY A 127 20.64 9.27 12.31
N SER A 128 19.51 9.68 12.92
CA SER A 128 18.70 8.74 13.71
C SER A 128 18.07 7.66 12.83
N THR A 129 18.17 6.42 13.29
CA THR A 129 17.59 5.23 12.67
C THR A 129 16.11 5.07 13.06
N PRO A 130 15.34 4.21 12.38
CA PRO A 130 14.00 3.82 12.84
C PRO A 130 13.99 3.32 14.28
N PHE A 131 15.02 2.57 14.66
CA PHE A 131 15.19 2.01 16.00
C PHE A 131 15.43 3.07 17.07
N ASP A 132 16.19 4.12 16.73
CA ASP A 132 16.40 5.27 17.61
C ASP A 132 15.11 6.04 17.81
N ARG A 133 14.34 6.24 16.73
CA ARG A 133 13.02 6.90 16.83
C ARG A 133 12.04 6.13 17.71
N ILE A 134 12.00 4.78 17.60
CA ILE A 134 11.16 3.93 18.45
C ILE A 134 11.56 4.06 19.91
N ARG A 135 12.85 3.98 20.24
CA ARG A 135 13.36 4.13 21.60
C ARG A 135 13.08 5.52 22.17
N ALA A 136 13.32 6.56 21.37
CA ALA A 136 13.04 7.95 21.78
C ALA A 136 11.55 8.21 22.08
N ALA A 137 10.64 7.44 21.45
CA ALA A 137 9.22 7.47 21.73
C ALA A 137 8.81 6.64 22.97
N GLY A 138 9.76 6.07 23.70
CA GLY A 138 9.49 5.23 24.88
C GLY A 138 8.79 3.92 24.55
N LEU A 139 9.02 3.36 23.34
CA LEU A 139 8.43 2.10 22.92
C LEU A 139 9.47 0.98 23.03
N ASP A 140 9.16 -0.01 23.85
CA ASP A 140 9.97 -1.22 23.99
C ASP A 140 9.67 -2.20 22.85
N TYR A 141 10.71 -2.84 22.33
CA TYR A 141 10.57 -3.85 21.29
C TYR A 141 11.69 -4.89 21.38
N THR A 142 11.38 -6.11 21.00
CA THR A 142 12.39 -7.19 20.80
C THR A 142 12.84 -7.26 19.35
N ILE A 143 11.97 -6.88 18.42
CA ILE A 143 12.24 -6.81 16.99
C ILE A 143 11.43 -5.68 16.39
N ALA A 144 12.02 -4.92 15.50
CA ALA A 144 11.36 -3.88 14.74
C ALA A 144 11.84 -3.88 13.28
N GLY A 145 11.06 -3.28 12.39
CA GLY A 145 11.39 -3.09 11.00
C GLY A 145 10.61 -1.92 10.43
N GLU A 146 11.10 -1.36 9.36
CA GLU A 146 10.45 -0.24 8.67
C GLU A 146 10.43 -0.49 7.17
N ASN A 147 9.31 -0.16 6.55
CA ASN A 147 9.17 -0.07 5.10
C ASN A 147 8.81 1.38 4.75
N LEU A 148 9.41 1.90 3.69
CA LEU A 148 9.11 3.20 3.13
C LEU A 148 8.56 3.06 1.71
N ALA A 149 7.56 3.87 1.37
CA ALA A 149 6.98 3.94 0.03
C ALA A 149 6.72 5.40 -0.36
N ARG A 150 7.00 5.77 -1.61
CA ARG A 150 6.78 7.11 -2.15
C ARG A 150 6.27 7.05 -3.58
N GLY A 151 5.43 8.02 -3.97
CA GLY A 151 4.97 8.17 -5.35
C GLY A 151 3.77 7.32 -5.73
N TYR A 152 3.15 6.62 -4.79
CA TYR A 152 1.96 5.82 -5.03
C TYR A 152 0.69 6.63 -4.81
N THR A 153 -0.30 6.45 -5.68
CA THR A 153 -1.58 7.17 -5.62
C THR A 153 -2.64 6.47 -4.75
N THR A 154 -2.44 5.19 -4.46
CA THR A 154 -3.36 4.41 -3.62
C THR A 154 -2.60 3.50 -2.67
N VAL A 155 -3.24 3.15 -1.56
CA VAL A 155 -2.73 2.19 -0.57
C VAL A 155 -2.47 0.82 -1.21
N PHE A 156 -3.33 0.37 -2.11
CA PHE A 156 -3.19 -0.91 -2.79
C PHE A 156 -1.94 -0.96 -3.67
N HIS A 157 -1.67 0.10 -4.43
CA HIS A 157 -0.46 0.18 -5.25
C HIS A 157 0.80 0.25 -4.38
N ALA A 158 0.77 1.04 -3.30
CA ALA A 158 1.89 1.13 -2.37
C ALA A 158 2.19 -0.23 -1.71
N HIS A 159 1.14 -0.93 -1.23
CA HIS A 159 1.30 -2.26 -0.66
C HIS A 159 1.89 -3.24 -1.68
N ASN A 160 1.33 -3.25 -2.90
CA ASN A 160 1.81 -4.15 -3.96
C ASN A 160 3.28 -3.86 -4.31
N GLY A 161 3.68 -2.58 -4.41
CA GLY A 161 5.07 -2.19 -4.60
C GLY A 161 6.00 -2.70 -3.51
N LEU A 162 5.61 -2.55 -2.26
CA LEU A 162 6.35 -3.08 -1.13
C LEU A 162 6.38 -4.63 -1.15
N PHE A 163 5.27 -5.26 -1.48
CA PHE A 163 5.13 -6.71 -1.46
C PHE A 163 5.96 -7.40 -2.56
N ASN A 164 6.17 -6.76 -3.69
CA ASN A 164 7.01 -7.27 -4.78
C ASN A 164 8.52 -6.96 -4.61
N SER A 165 8.87 -6.10 -3.66
CA SER A 165 10.27 -5.88 -3.29
C SER A 165 10.72 -6.89 -2.23
N THR A 166 11.77 -7.64 -2.50
CA THR A 166 12.26 -8.73 -1.62
C THR A 166 12.50 -8.28 -0.19
N GLY A 167 13.14 -7.12 0.01
CA GLY A 167 13.43 -6.57 1.34
C GLY A 167 12.16 -6.17 2.10
N HIS A 168 11.28 -5.43 1.45
CA HIS A 168 10.03 -4.96 2.06
C HIS A 168 9.08 -6.14 2.33
N ARG A 169 8.98 -7.09 1.38
CA ARG A 169 8.18 -8.32 1.54
C ARG A 169 8.63 -9.12 2.76
N LYS A 170 9.95 -9.24 2.99
CA LYS A 170 10.50 -9.92 4.16
C LYS A 170 9.98 -9.30 5.48
N ASN A 171 9.85 -7.98 5.55
CA ASN A 171 9.25 -7.31 6.70
C ASN A 171 7.74 -7.59 6.78
N ILE A 172 7.02 -7.45 5.68
CA ILE A 172 5.56 -7.71 5.63
C ILE A 172 5.24 -9.12 6.13
N LEU A 173 6.01 -10.12 5.72
CA LEU A 173 5.80 -11.53 6.05
C LEU A 173 6.59 -12.00 7.29
N ASN A 174 7.16 -11.11 8.07
CA ASN A 174 7.87 -11.50 9.28
C ASN A 174 6.89 -11.94 10.37
N ALA A 175 6.89 -13.25 10.68
CA ALA A 175 5.99 -13.83 11.67
C ALA A 175 6.21 -13.34 13.11
N LYS A 176 7.38 -12.75 13.40
CA LYS A 176 7.70 -12.22 14.74
C LYS A 176 7.04 -10.87 15.01
N PHE A 177 6.63 -10.12 13.99
CA PHE A 177 5.93 -8.86 14.19
C PHE A 177 4.50 -9.10 14.65
N LYS A 178 4.05 -8.30 15.62
CA LYS A 178 2.71 -8.36 16.22
C LYS A 178 1.91 -7.08 16.01
N TYR A 179 2.60 -5.97 15.82
CA TYR A 179 2.00 -4.63 15.71
C TYR A 179 2.51 -3.92 14.47
N ALA A 180 1.71 -3.03 13.92
CA ALA A 180 2.10 -2.12 12.86
C ALA A 180 1.46 -0.74 13.06
N GLY A 181 2.21 0.28 12.73
CA GLY A 181 1.72 1.64 12.59
C GLY A 181 2.15 2.21 11.25
N VAL A 182 1.25 2.90 10.58
CA VAL A 182 1.51 3.51 9.27
C VAL A 182 1.29 5.01 9.38
N GLY A 183 2.20 5.79 8.81
CA GLY A 183 2.13 7.24 8.74
C GLY A 183 2.13 7.73 7.29
N ILE A 184 1.10 8.48 6.92
CA ILE A 184 0.92 9.08 5.60
C ILE A 184 0.78 10.59 5.76
#